data_300780819f2c940ebe8008af7068076e
#
_entry.id   300780819f2c940ebe8008af7068076e
#
_cell.length_a   1.000
_cell.length_b   1.000
_cell.length_c   1.000
_cell.angle_alpha   90.00
_cell.angle_beta   90.00
_cell.angle_gamma   90.00
#
_symmetry.space_group_name_H-M   'P 1'
#
loop_
_entity.id
_entity.type
_entity.pdbx_description
1 polymer ?
#
loop_
_entity_poly.entity_id
_entity_poly.type
_entity_poly.pdbx_seq_one_letter_code
_entity_poly.pdbx_strand_id
1 'polypeptide(L)'
;ARRKLLDKLTVEEMPASSRRYPFVGFTMERECGKEILAVEGLSKTVDGRKVLDNVSFRVNKGDKIAFVGEDELAKTTLFKIIMGELEPDEGTYKWGTTITTSYFPLDNSAFFNDCDLNLVDWLAQFTPKIPEANTESFKRAFLGRMLFSGDDVFKPVKVLSGGEKVRCMLSRMMLYGSNVLVLDQPTNHLDLESITAVNNGLVDFKGVVLFSSHDHEFVQTIANRIMVLEDGKLTDRLGTYEDYIASMANAAE
;
A
#
# COMPACT_ATOMS: atom_id res chain seq x y z
N ALA A 1 -3.52 -21.86 -8.65
CA ALA A 1 -3.44 -20.67 -7.78
C ALA A 1 -4.07 -19.44 -8.44
N ARG A 2 -3.69 -19.07 -9.67
CA ARG A 2 -4.17 -17.87 -10.39
C ARG A 2 -5.67 -17.90 -10.73
N ARG A 3 -6.27 -19.07 -11.04
CA ARG A 3 -7.73 -19.21 -11.21
C ARG A 3 -8.50 -18.90 -9.94
N LYS A 4 -8.01 -19.34 -8.77
CA LYS A 4 -8.61 -19.00 -7.47
C LYS A 4 -8.55 -17.49 -7.16
N LEU A 5 -7.56 -16.77 -7.71
CA LEU A 5 -7.47 -15.33 -7.60
C LEU A 5 -8.59 -14.64 -8.40
N LEU A 6 -8.83 -15.11 -9.62
CA LEU A 6 -9.93 -14.62 -10.46
C LEU A 6 -11.30 -14.89 -9.85
N ASP A 7 -11.53 -16.11 -9.33
CA ASP A 7 -12.78 -16.47 -8.68
C ASP A 7 -13.05 -15.59 -7.44
N LYS A 8 -12.01 -15.25 -6.67
CA LYS A 8 -12.12 -14.32 -5.54
C LYS A 8 -12.32 -12.85 -5.98
N LEU A 9 -11.80 -12.47 -7.14
CA LEU A 9 -12.00 -11.13 -7.71
C LEU A 9 -13.37 -10.99 -8.40
N THR A 10 -14.00 -12.09 -8.80
CA THR A 10 -15.28 -12.10 -9.55
C THR A 10 -16.52 -12.30 -8.70
N VAL A 11 -16.41 -12.72 -7.44
CA VAL A 11 -17.57 -13.10 -6.62
C VAL A 11 -17.73 -12.20 -5.40
N GLU A 12 -18.54 -11.17 -5.55
CA GLU A 12 -19.48 -10.70 -4.51
C GLU A 12 -20.39 -9.64 -5.13
N GLU A 13 -21.68 -9.92 -5.19
CA GLU A 13 -22.70 -8.93 -5.50
C GLU A 13 -22.74 -7.93 -4.35
N MET A 14 -22.50 -6.66 -4.69
CA MET A 14 -22.54 -5.58 -3.71
C MET A 14 -23.97 -5.35 -3.21
N PRO A 15 -24.20 -5.21 -1.89
CA PRO A 15 -25.52 -4.84 -1.39
C PRO A 15 -25.96 -3.49 -1.96
N ALA A 16 -27.24 -3.36 -2.28
CA ALA A 16 -27.86 -2.15 -2.82
C ALA A 16 -27.92 -1.04 -1.76
N SER A 17 -26.78 -0.38 -1.54
CA SER A 17 -26.69 0.87 -0.77
C SER A 17 -26.73 2.05 -1.72
N SER A 18 -27.41 3.12 -1.35
CA SER A 18 -27.40 4.39 -2.08
C SER A 18 -26.01 5.06 -2.10
N ARG A 19 -25.11 4.63 -1.22
CA ARG A 19 -23.70 5.02 -1.19
C ARG A 19 -22.89 3.98 -1.96
N ARG A 20 -22.12 4.44 -2.94
CA ARG A 20 -21.26 3.59 -3.74
C ARG A 20 -19.87 3.55 -3.10
N TYR A 21 -19.43 2.36 -2.68
CA TYR A 21 -18.09 2.11 -2.18
C TYR A 21 -17.26 1.43 -3.29
N PRO A 22 -15.99 1.83 -3.51
CA PRO A 22 -15.12 1.03 -4.36
C PRO A 22 -14.86 -0.32 -3.69
N PHE A 23 -14.69 -1.35 -4.50
CA PHE A 23 -14.28 -2.65 -3.99
C PHE A 23 -12.76 -2.67 -3.78
N VAL A 24 -12.32 -2.82 -2.55
CA VAL A 24 -10.91 -3.03 -2.22
C VAL A 24 -10.75 -4.36 -1.49
N GLY A 25 -10.09 -5.31 -2.14
CA GLY A 25 -9.83 -6.64 -1.57
C GLY A 25 -8.50 -7.17 -2.08
N PHE A 26 -7.55 -7.33 -1.15
CA PHE A 26 -6.22 -7.84 -1.46
C PHE A 26 -6.17 -9.35 -1.24
N THR A 27 -5.63 -10.07 -2.20
CA THR A 27 -5.43 -11.51 -2.13
C THR A 27 -3.98 -11.86 -2.42
N MET A 28 -3.48 -12.94 -1.82
CA MET A 28 -2.13 -13.43 -2.05
C MET A 28 -2.15 -14.60 -3.03
N GLU A 29 -1.27 -14.60 -4.04
CA GLU A 29 -1.01 -15.79 -4.85
C GLU A 29 -0.27 -16.87 -4.06
N ARG A 30 0.57 -16.46 -3.12
CA ARG A 30 1.43 -17.33 -2.31
C ARG A 30 1.46 -16.84 -0.87
N GLU A 31 1.42 -17.76 0.08
CA GLU A 31 1.60 -17.42 1.50
C GLU A 31 3.04 -16.98 1.80
N CYS A 32 3.15 -16.07 2.78
CA CYS A 32 4.45 -15.66 3.32
C CYS A 32 5.14 -16.85 4.00
N GLY A 33 6.46 -16.98 3.78
CA GLY A 33 7.33 -17.84 4.57
C GLY A 33 7.55 -17.30 5.99
N LYS A 34 8.55 -17.84 6.68
CA LYS A 34 8.90 -17.43 8.04
C LYS A 34 9.66 -16.10 8.07
N GLU A 35 10.56 -15.92 7.13
CA GLU A 35 11.36 -14.69 6.99
C GLU A 35 10.66 -13.75 6.03
N ILE A 36 10.33 -12.54 6.48
CA ILE A 36 9.65 -11.52 5.70
C ILE A 36 10.64 -10.46 5.25
N LEU A 37 11.14 -9.65 6.19
CA LEU A 37 12.09 -8.58 5.94
C LEU A 37 13.03 -8.46 7.14
N ALA A 38 14.32 -8.37 6.88
CA ALA A 38 15.33 -7.96 7.85
C ALA A 38 15.99 -6.67 7.35
N VAL A 39 16.08 -5.68 8.22
CA VAL A 39 16.75 -4.40 7.98
C VAL A 39 17.81 -4.23 9.05
N GLU A 40 19.06 -3.95 8.65
CA GLU A 40 20.21 -3.89 9.55
C GLU A 40 21.06 -2.64 9.27
N GLY A 41 21.08 -1.73 10.25
CA GLY A 41 21.97 -0.57 10.25
C GLY A 41 21.75 0.44 9.14
N LEU A 42 20.52 0.58 8.61
CA LEU A 42 20.25 1.50 7.52
C LEU A 42 20.47 2.95 7.92
N SER A 43 21.32 3.64 7.15
CA SER A 43 21.52 5.09 7.23
C SER A 43 21.36 5.72 5.87
N LYS A 44 20.75 6.91 5.83
CA LYS A 44 20.58 7.69 4.61
C LYS A 44 20.57 9.18 4.88
N THR A 45 21.33 9.91 4.08
CA THR A 45 21.35 11.36 4.04
C THR A 45 20.65 11.84 2.76
N VAL A 46 19.72 12.77 2.89
CA VAL A 46 19.02 13.42 1.78
C VAL A 46 19.17 14.92 1.93
N ASP A 47 19.65 15.58 0.89
CA ASP A 47 19.89 17.03 0.86
C ASP A 47 20.68 17.56 2.08
N GLY A 48 21.71 16.82 2.49
CA GLY A 48 22.57 17.17 3.62
C GLY A 48 22.01 16.86 5.01
N ARG A 49 20.75 16.36 5.10
CA ARG A 49 20.13 15.93 6.35
C ARG A 49 20.13 14.41 6.47
N LYS A 50 20.63 13.88 7.58
CA LYS A 50 20.58 12.46 7.89
C LYS A 50 19.15 12.10 8.29
N VAL A 51 18.39 11.49 7.38
CA VAL A 51 16.98 11.16 7.57
C VAL A 51 16.78 9.77 8.18
N LEU A 52 17.76 8.86 8.01
CA LEU A 52 17.83 7.56 8.65
C LEU A 52 19.20 7.41 9.29
N ASP A 53 19.25 6.99 10.54
CA ASP A 53 20.46 6.83 11.33
C ASP A 53 20.48 5.47 12.05
N ASN A 54 21.21 4.51 11.47
CA ASN A 54 21.40 3.16 12.01
C ASN A 54 20.08 2.44 12.33
N VAL A 55 19.13 2.48 11.39
CA VAL A 55 17.80 1.88 11.54
C VAL A 55 17.87 0.37 11.34
N SER A 56 17.38 -0.40 12.34
CA SER A 56 17.33 -1.86 12.29
C SER A 56 15.98 -2.36 12.80
N PHE A 57 15.37 -3.30 12.06
CA PHE A 57 14.14 -3.98 12.49
C PHE A 57 13.91 -5.26 11.70
N ARG A 58 12.99 -6.08 12.20
CA ARG A 58 12.54 -7.29 11.51
C ARG A 58 11.02 -7.30 11.41
N VAL A 59 10.54 -7.79 10.29
CA VAL A 59 9.11 -7.97 10.02
C VAL A 59 8.77 -9.43 10.11
N ASN A 60 7.69 -9.76 10.82
CA ASN A 60 7.21 -11.11 11.05
C ASN A 60 5.96 -11.40 10.21
N LYS A 61 5.63 -12.69 10.06
CA LYS A 61 4.40 -13.12 9.41
C LYS A 61 3.18 -12.56 10.15
N GLY A 62 2.26 -11.93 9.42
CA GLY A 62 1.04 -11.34 9.96
C GLY A 62 1.22 -9.94 10.53
N ASP A 63 2.43 -9.36 10.48
CA ASP A 63 2.64 -7.98 10.91
C ASP A 63 1.86 -7.02 10.00
N LYS A 64 1.17 -6.08 10.64
CA LYS A 64 0.60 -4.89 10.04
C LYS A 64 1.21 -3.69 10.76
N ILE A 65 2.30 -3.18 10.20
CA ILE A 65 3.15 -2.18 10.85
C ILE A 65 2.80 -0.81 10.33
N ALA A 66 2.38 0.07 11.23
CA ALA A 66 2.32 1.50 10.94
C ALA A 66 3.64 2.18 11.30
N PHE A 67 4.22 2.87 10.34
CA PHE A 67 5.34 3.77 10.56
C PHE A 67 4.81 5.15 10.86
N VAL A 68 5.04 5.63 12.08
CA VAL A 68 4.54 6.90 12.58
C VAL A 68 5.71 7.83 12.94
N GLY A 69 5.44 9.09 13.22
CA GLY A 69 6.41 10.14 13.48
C GLY A 69 6.22 11.31 12.55
N GLU A 70 6.78 12.46 12.88
CA GLU A 70 6.58 13.72 12.14
C GLU A 70 7.40 13.79 10.84
N ASP A 71 8.50 13.03 10.74
CA ASP A 71 9.38 13.08 9.58
C ASP A 71 8.88 12.22 8.41
N GLU A 72 8.06 12.85 7.55
CA GLU A 72 7.54 12.19 6.33
C GLU A 72 8.66 11.79 5.36
N LEU A 73 9.69 12.62 5.23
CA LEU A 73 10.82 12.31 4.34
C LEU A 73 11.55 11.05 4.79
N ALA A 74 11.71 10.85 6.10
CA ALA A 74 12.34 9.64 6.64
C ALA A 74 11.53 8.39 6.34
N LYS A 75 10.19 8.43 6.52
CA LYS A 75 9.30 7.30 6.21
C LYS A 75 9.32 6.94 4.73
N THR A 76 9.13 7.94 3.86
CA THR A 76 9.19 7.74 2.40
C THR A 76 10.56 7.23 1.95
N THR A 77 11.65 7.74 2.53
CA THR A 77 13.02 7.28 2.24
C THR A 77 13.20 5.83 2.61
N LEU A 78 12.74 5.42 3.80
CA LEU A 78 12.79 4.03 4.24
C LEU A 78 12.04 3.11 3.27
N PHE A 79 10.81 3.47 2.89
CA PHE A 79 10.03 2.68 1.93
C PHE A 79 10.71 2.58 0.57
N LYS A 80 11.25 3.67 0.04
CA LYS A 80 12.01 3.63 -1.23
C LYS A 80 13.23 2.72 -1.16
N ILE A 81 13.96 2.71 -0.04
CA ILE A 81 15.10 1.84 0.13
C ILE A 81 14.69 0.38 0.12
N ILE A 82 13.73 -0.03 0.96
CA ILE A 82 13.31 -1.44 1.04
C ILE A 82 12.61 -1.91 -0.24
N MET A 83 12.09 -0.99 -1.06
CA MET A 83 11.53 -1.29 -2.38
C MET A 83 12.56 -1.29 -3.51
N GLY A 84 13.83 -0.97 -3.20
CA GLY A 84 14.92 -0.95 -4.17
C GLY A 84 14.92 0.25 -5.13
N GLU A 85 14.17 1.30 -4.81
CA GLU A 85 14.12 2.54 -5.59
C GLU A 85 15.21 3.53 -5.19
N LEU A 86 15.82 3.34 -4.01
CA LEU A 86 16.88 4.20 -3.47
C LEU A 86 17.91 3.34 -2.74
N GLU A 87 19.19 3.58 -3.02
CA GLU A 87 20.28 2.90 -2.31
C GLU A 87 20.52 3.55 -0.93
N PRO A 88 20.73 2.77 0.14
CA PRO A 88 21.17 3.30 1.42
C PRO A 88 22.63 3.77 1.36
N ASP A 89 23.00 4.69 2.25
CA ASP A 89 24.40 5.09 2.41
C ASP A 89 25.18 4.04 3.23
N GLU A 90 24.50 3.45 4.22
CA GLU A 90 25.05 2.37 5.06
C GLU A 90 23.95 1.37 5.39
N GLY A 91 24.37 0.16 5.76
CA GLY A 91 23.47 -0.92 6.16
C GLY A 91 22.91 -1.72 5.01
N THR A 92 22.07 -2.68 5.33
CA THR A 92 21.49 -3.62 4.37
C THR A 92 20.04 -3.93 4.69
N TYR A 93 19.31 -4.40 3.67
CA TYR A 93 17.99 -5.00 3.86
C TYR A 93 17.87 -6.29 3.04
N LYS A 94 17.05 -7.20 3.51
CA LYS A 94 16.83 -8.48 2.82
C LYS A 94 15.39 -8.94 2.96
N TRP A 95 14.75 -9.12 1.82
CA TRP A 95 13.46 -9.79 1.74
C TRP A 95 13.59 -11.31 1.78
N GLY A 96 12.64 -11.99 2.40
CA GLY A 96 12.56 -13.45 2.36
C GLY A 96 12.33 -13.99 0.95
N THR A 97 12.78 -15.20 0.66
CA THR A 97 12.75 -15.82 -0.68
C THR A 97 11.34 -16.08 -1.21
N THR A 98 10.34 -16.12 -0.33
CA THR A 98 8.93 -16.34 -0.71
C THR A 98 8.13 -15.05 -0.83
N ILE A 99 8.77 -13.92 -0.58
CA ILE A 99 8.11 -12.63 -0.51
C ILE A 99 7.94 -12.03 -1.90
N THR A 100 6.74 -11.55 -2.14
CA THR A 100 6.36 -10.71 -3.27
C THR A 100 5.80 -9.40 -2.74
N THR A 101 6.31 -8.29 -3.24
CA THR A 101 5.95 -6.96 -2.75
C THR A 101 5.11 -6.19 -3.75
N SER A 102 4.23 -5.35 -3.25
CA SER A 102 3.52 -4.34 -4.04
C SER A 102 3.61 -3.01 -3.32
N TYR A 103 3.96 -1.96 -4.06
CA TYR A 103 4.23 -0.65 -3.50
C TYR A 103 3.25 0.41 -3.99
N PHE A 104 2.70 1.15 -3.04
CA PHE A 104 1.96 2.38 -3.25
C PHE A 104 2.84 3.55 -2.81
N PRO A 105 3.53 4.25 -3.73
CA PRO A 105 4.41 5.36 -3.38
C PRO A 105 3.63 6.62 -3.02
N LEU A 106 4.25 7.51 -2.24
CA LEU A 106 3.70 8.82 -1.90
C LEU A 106 3.45 9.65 -3.16
N ASP A 107 4.39 9.66 -4.09
CA ASP A 107 4.25 10.26 -5.41
C ASP A 107 4.05 9.16 -6.46
N ASN A 108 2.84 9.10 -6.99
CA ASN A 108 2.47 8.16 -8.04
C ASN A 108 2.45 8.78 -9.45
N SER A 109 2.93 10.00 -9.61
CA SER A 109 2.88 10.77 -10.85
C SER A 109 3.55 10.05 -12.02
N ALA A 110 4.64 9.31 -11.77
CA ALA A 110 5.36 8.54 -12.78
C ALA A 110 4.49 7.47 -13.51
N PHE A 111 3.39 7.03 -12.88
CA PHE A 111 2.47 6.07 -13.49
C PHE A 111 1.44 6.70 -14.43
N PHE A 112 1.26 8.01 -14.37
CA PHE A 112 0.18 8.74 -15.04
C PHE A 112 0.65 9.89 -15.92
N ASN A 113 1.72 10.59 -15.53
CA ASN A 113 2.24 11.71 -16.32
C ASN A 113 2.78 11.19 -17.66
N ASP A 114 2.53 11.96 -18.71
CA ASP A 114 2.93 11.63 -20.08
C ASP A 114 2.42 10.26 -20.58
N CYS A 115 1.38 9.72 -19.93
CA CYS A 115 0.74 8.47 -20.32
C CYS A 115 -0.58 8.75 -21.04
N ASP A 116 -0.62 8.48 -22.33
CA ASP A 116 -1.80 8.65 -23.18
C ASP A 116 -2.73 7.43 -23.20
N LEU A 117 -2.37 6.36 -22.52
CA LEU A 117 -3.20 5.17 -22.42
C LEU A 117 -4.54 5.49 -21.75
N ASN A 118 -5.63 4.90 -22.23
CA ASN A 118 -6.87 4.88 -21.49
C ASN A 118 -6.79 3.93 -20.30
N LEU A 119 -7.78 3.99 -19.39
CA LEU A 119 -7.78 3.19 -18.17
C LEU A 119 -7.70 1.69 -18.43
N VAL A 120 -8.40 1.18 -19.45
CA VAL A 120 -8.44 -0.24 -19.78
C VAL A 120 -7.05 -0.72 -20.21
N ASP A 121 -6.39 0.04 -21.10
CA ASP A 121 -5.06 -0.29 -21.60
C ASP A 121 -3.98 -0.08 -20.53
N TRP A 122 -4.14 0.94 -19.68
CA TRP A 122 -3.27 1.15 -18.54
C TRP A 122 -3.33 -0.03 -17.56
N LEU A 123 -4.54 -0.47 -17.22
CA LEU A 123 -4.75 -1.61 -16.31
C LEU A 123 -4.22 -2.92 -16.93
N ALA A 124 -4.30 -3.07 -18.26
CA ALA A 124 -3.83 -4.25 -18.97
C ALA A 124 -2.35 -4.56 -18.74
N GLN A 125 -1.53 -3.55 -18.44
CA GLN A 125 -0.11 -3.74 -18.14
C GLN A 125 0.13 -4.55 -16.87
N PHE A 126 -0.84 -4.56 -15.95
CA PHE A 126 -0.75 -5.15 -14.62
C PHE A 126 -1.63 -6.39 -14.45
N THR A 127 -2.45 -6.74 -15.43
CA THR A 127 -3.31 -7.94 -15.34
C THR A 127 -2.46 -9.20 -15.34
N PRO A 128 -2.86 -10.24 -14.56
CA PRO A 128 -2.23 -11.54 -14.61
C PRO A 128 -2.19 -12.08 -16.05
N LYS A 129 -1.11 -12.76 -16.42
CA LYS A 129 -0.95 -13.38 -17.74
C LYS A 129 -1.78 -14.68 -17.88
N ILE A 130 -3.08 -14.56 -17.64
CA ILE A 130 -4.07 -15.64 -17.83
C ILE A 130 -5.12 -15.14 -18.80
N PRO A 131 -5.61 -16.01 -19.73
CA PRO A 131 -6.49 -15.56 -20.81
C PRO A 131 -7.73 -14.82 -20.33
N GLU A 132 -8.34 -15.28 -19.24
CA GLU A 132 -9.56 -14.71 -18.66
C GLU A 132 -9.37 -13.28 -18.16
N ALA A 133 -8.21 -12.98 -17.55
CA ALA A 133 -7.89 -11.63 -17.04
C ALA A 133 -7.50 -10.65 -18.17
N ASN A 134 -7.08 -11.15 -19.31
CA ASN A 134 -6.71 -10.32 -20.46
C ASN A 134 -7.89 -9.86 -21.29
N THR A 135 -9.11 -10.32 -21.01
CA THR A 135 -10.30 -9.88 -21.73
C THR A 135 -10.66 -8.43 -21.37
N GLU A 136 -11.13 -7.68 -22.35
CA GLU A 136 -11.65 -6.32 -22.11
C GLU A 136 -12.81 -6.33 -21.11
N SER A 137 -13.67 -7.35 -21.21
CA SER A 137 -14.80 -7.52 -20.29
C SER A 137 -14.36 -7.64 -18.83
N PHE A 138 -13.32 -8.42 -18.54
CA PHE A 138 -12.75 -8.52 -17.19
C PHE A 138 -12.22 -7.16 -16.68
N LYS A 139 -11.43 -6.48 -17.52
CA LYS A 139 -10.83 -5.19 -17.15
C LYS A 139 -11.90 -4.13 -16.87
N ARG A 140 -12.92 -4.06 -17.72
CA ARG A 140 -14.05 -3.13 -17.53
C ARG A 140 -14.88 -3.46 -16.28
N ALA A 141 -15.15 -4.74 -16.03
CA ALA A 141 -15.86 -5.17 -14.82
C ALA A 141 -15.03 -4.85 -13.57
N PHE A 142 -13.72 -5.06 -13.60
CA PHE A 142 -12.82 -4.72 -12.50
C PHE A 142 -12.80 -3.21 -12.23
N LEU A 143 -12.65 -2.39 -13.27
CA LEU A 143 -12.71 -0.93 -13.16
C LEU A 143 -14.09 -0.44 -12.66
N GLY A 144 -15.17 -1.08 -13.10
CA GLY A 144 -16.52 -0.78 -12.61
C GLY A 144 -16.66 -0.98 -11.10
N ARG A 145 -16.03 -2.01 -10.53
CA ARG A 145 -15.97 -2.24 -9.08
C ARG A 145 -15.17 -1.16 -8.35
N MET A 146 -14.23 -0.51 -9.05
CA MET A 146 -13.47 0.65 -8.56
C MET A 146 -14.15 1.99 -8.85
N LEU A 147 -15.44 1.96 -9.18
CA LEU A 147 -16.29 3.12 -9.47
C LEU A 147 -15.90 3.89 -10.75
N PHE A 148 -15.24 3.25 -11.69
CA PHE A 148 -15.11 3.77 -13.06
C PHE A 148 -16.24 3.20 -13.92
N SER A 149 -17.10 4.05 -14.45
CA SER A 149 -18.30 3.60 -15.16
C SER A 149 -18.41 4.23 -16.55
N GLY A 150 -19.11 3.54 -17.46
CA GLY A 150 -19.42 4.03 -18.78
C GLY A 150 -18.18 4.41 -19.58
N ASP A 151 -18.15 5.64 -20.07
CA ASP A 151 -17.06 6.18 -20.89
C ASP A 151 -15.82 6.58 -20.08
N ASP A 152 -15.89 6.59 -18.74
CA ASP A 152 -14.74 6.94 -17.89
C ASP A 152 -13.55 6.01 -18.13
N VAL A 153 -13.81 4.74 -18.45
CA VAL A 153 -12.76 3.74 -18.69
C VAL A 153 -11.91 4.02 -19.95
N PHE A 154 -12.39 4.88 -20.84
CA PHE A 154 -11.70 5.28 -22.06
C PHE A 154 -10.97 6.62 -21.95
N LYS A 155 -11.06 7.30 -20.80
CA LYS A 155 -10.31 8.52 -20.55
C LYS A 155 -8.82 8.23 -20.46
N PRO A 156 -7.94 9.09 -21.03
CA PRO A 156 -6.51 9.00 -20.80
C PRO A 156 -6.18 9.12 -19.31
N VAL A 157 -5.29 8.28 -18.81
CA VAL A 157 -4.99 8.25 -17.37
C VAL A 157 -4.31 9.54 -16.87
N LYS A 158 -3.69 10.30 -17.73
CA LYS A 158 -3.07 11.59 -17.40
C LYS A 158 -4.08 12.66 -16.92
N VAL A 159 -5.36 12.56 -17.32
CA VAL A 159 -6.39 13.54 -16.97
C VAL A 159 -7.21 13.16 -15.74
N LEU A 160 -6.89 12.03 -15.11
CA LEU A 160 -7.58 11.56 -13.91
C LEU A 160 -7.35 12.49 -12.72
N SER A 161 -8.39 12.64 -11.89
CA SER A 161 -8.29 13.30 -10.59
C SER A 161 -7.36 12.55 -9.61
N GLY A 162 -6.94 13.19 -8.53
CA GLY A 162 -6.11 12.55 -7.51
C GLY A 162 -6.73 11.28 -6.95
N GLY A 163 -8.02 11.31 -6.58
CA GLY A 163 -8.73 10.14 -6.07
C GLY A 163 -8.88 9.01 -7.10
N GLU A 164 -9.11 9.34 -8.37
CA GLU A 164 -9.14 8.36 -9.46
C GLU A 164 -7.78 7.69 -9.65
N LYS A 165 -6.68 8.46 -9.61
CA LYS A 165 -5.31 7.91 -9.67
C LYS A 165 -5.03 6.96 -8.51
N VAL A 166 -5.44 7.32 -7.29
CA VAL A 166 -5.30 6.43 -6.12
C VAL A 166 -6.09 5.13 -6.33
N ARG A 167 -7.33 5.19 -6.80
CA ARG A 167 -8.12 3.98 -7.12
C ARG A 167 -7.47 3.12 -8.21
N CYS A 168 -6.83 3.73 -9.21
CA CYS A 168 -6.04 3.01 -10.21
C CYS A 168 -4.84 2.27 -9.57
N MET A 169 -4.10 2.95 -8.70
CA MET A 169 -2.96 2.34 -8.00
C MET A 169 -3.39 1.17 -7.11
N LEU A 170 -4.51 1.29 -6.39
CA LEU A 170 -5.09 0.20 -5.61
C LEU A 170 -5.50 -0.98 -6.50
N SER A 171 -6.10 -0.69 -7.67
CA SER A 171 -6.44 -1.71 -8.67
C SER A 171 -5.22 -2.50 -9.12
N ARG A 172 -4.12 -1.81 -9.42
CA ARG A 172 -2.83 -2.41 -9.76
C ARG A 172 -2.32 -3.33 -8.66
N MET A 173 -2.36 -2.87 -7.40
CA MET A 173 -1.90 -3.67 -6.26
C MET A 173 -2.75 -4.93 -6.05
N MET A 174 -4.07 -4.82 -6.19
CA MET A 174 -4.98 -5.98 -6.09
C MET A 174 -4.67 -7.03 -7.17
N LEU A 175 -4.33 -6.60 -8.38
CA LEU A 175 -4.03 -7.51 -9.50
C LEU A 175 -2.69 -8.24 -9.35
N TYR A 176 -1.74 -7.69 -8.63
CA TYR A 176 -0.44 -8.33 -8.43
C TYR A 176 -0.48 -9.57 -7.52
N GLY A 177 -1.44 -9.66 -6.61
CA GLY A 177 -1.54 -10.78 -5.68
C GLY A 177 -0.32 -10.93 -4.76
N SER A 178 0.34 -9.83 -4.42
CA SER A 178 1.53 -9.81 -3.56
C SER A 178 1.18 -10.17 -2.12
N ASN A 179 2.13 -10.79 -1.41
CA ASN A 179 1.93 -11.18 -0.02
C ASN A 179 2.44 -10.14 1.00
N VAL A 180 3.12 -9.09 0.53
CA VAL A 180 3.48 -7.91 1.32
C VAL A 180 3.04 -6.66 0.57
N LEU A 181 2.31 -5.80 1.26
CA LEU A 181 1.88 -4.50 0.76
C LEU A 181 2.65 -3.41 1.49
N VAL A 182 3.25 -2.50 0.73
CA VAL A 182 3.91 -1.30 1.25
C VAL A 182 3.14 -0.08 0.75
N LEU A 183 2.61 0.75 1.67
CA LEU A 183 1.75 1.87 1.31
C LEU A 183 2.21 3.15 2.01
N ASP A 184 2.59 4.13 1.20
CA ASP A 184 2.98 5.46 1.66
C ASP A 184 1.83 6.44 1.48
N GLN A 185 1.15 6.81 2.58
CA GLN A 185 0.01 7.74 2.62
C GLN A 185 -1.14 7.35 1.65
N PRO A 186 -1.66 6.12 1.68
CA PRO A 186 -2.64 5.64 0.71
C PRO A 186 -4.01 6.33 0.80
N THR A 187 -4.27 7.06 1.88
CA THR A 187 -5.54 7.76 2.11
C THR A 187 -5.58 9.16 1.52
N ASN A 188 -4.44 9.70 1.07
CA ASN A 188 -4.38 11.01 0.45
C ASN A 188 -5.26 11.08 -0.80
N HIS A 189 -6.03 12.15 -0.92
CA HIS A 189 -6.96 12.41 -2.03
C HIS A 189 -8.17 11.47 -2.15
N LEU A 190 -8.40 10.61 -1.17
CA LEU A 190 -9.59 9.75 -1.13
C LEU A 190 -10.74 10.40 -0.36
N ASP A 191 -11.96 10.13 -0.81
CA ASP A 191 -13.17 10.39 -0.05
C ASP A 191 -13.35 9.36 1.09
N LEU A 192 -14.25 9.66 2.02
CA LEU A 192 -14.46 8.84 3.22
C LEU A 192 -14.89 7.40 2.88
N GLU A 193 -15.71 7.23 1.85
CA GLU A 193 -16.15 5.91 1.39
C GLU A 193 -14.98 5.08 0.84
N SER A 194 -14.09 5.71 0.08
CA SER A 194 -12.89 5.05 -0.44
C SER A 194 -11.87 4.73 0.66
N ILE A 195 -11.68 5.63 1.64
CA ILE A 195 -10.84 5.37 2.82
C ILE A 195 -11.38 4.15 3.59
N THR A 196 -12.69 4.10 3.83
CA THR A 196 -13.34 2.96 4.51
C THR A 196 -13.12 1.65 3.75
N ALA A 197 -13.25 1.67 2.43
CA ALA A 197 -13.03 0.49 1.60
C ALA A 197 -11.59 -0.01 1.66
N VAL A 198 -10.60 0.90 1.59
CA VAL A 198 -9.17 0.57 1.73
C VAL A 198 -8.87 0.02 3.11
N ASN A 199 -9.41 0.67 4.16
CA ASN A 199 -9.25 0.22 5.54
C ASN A 199 -9.72 -1.23 5.72
N ASN A 200 -10.93 -1.53 5.29
CA ASN A 200 -11.50 -2.88 5.39
C ASN A 200 -10.67 -3.89 4.58
N GLY A 201 -10.27 -3.53 3.37
CA GLY A 201 -9.42 -4.38 2.53
C GLY A 201 -8.08 -4.72 3.18
N LEU A 202 -7.45 -3.77 3.88
CA LEU A 202 -6.19 -3.99 4.60
C LEU A 202 -6.39 -4.75 5.92
N VAL A 203 -7.49 -4.52 6.63
CA VAL A 203 -7.86 -5.28 7.83
C VAL A 203 -8.06 -6.76 7.49
N ASP A 204 -8.76 -7.05 6.39
CA ASP A 204 -9.07 -8.42 5.97
C ASP A 204 -7.87 -9.13 5.31
N PHE A 205 -6.90 -8.39 4.82
CA PHE A 205 -5.73 -8.95 4.17
C PHE A 205 -4.93 -9.85 5.11
N LYS A 206 -4.62 -11.06 4.66
CA LYS A 206 -3.92 -12.09 5.46
C LYS A 206 -2.41 -12.06 5.33
N GLY A 207 -1.87 -11.19 4.46
CA GLY A 207 -0.43 -10.95 4.30
C GLY A 207 0.10 -9.92 5.27
N VAL A 208 1.26 -9.39 4.95
CA VAL A 208 1.94 -8.35 5.72
C VAL A 208 1.65 -6.98 5.12
N VAL A 209 1.45 -5.99 5.98
CA VAL A 209 1.24 -4.59 5.58
C VAL A 209 2.26 -3.71 6.28
N LEU A 210 3.00 -2.93 5.51
CA LEU A 210 3.87 -1.85 5.99
C LEU A 210 3.29 -0.54 5.45
N PHE A 211 2.94 0.41 6.32
CA PHE A 211 2.27 1.61 5.85
C PHE A 211 2.56 2.85 6.70
N SER A 212 2.36 4.00 6.10
CA SER A 212 2.27 5.30 6.78
C SER A 212 0.90 5.93 6.50
N SER A 213 0.34 6.63 7.45
CA SER A 213 -0.87 7.43 7.28
C SER A 213 -0.95 8.52 8.35
N HIS A 214 -1.57 9.65 8.01
CA HIS A 214 -1.96 10.69 8.95
C HIS A 214 -3.35 10.46 9.54
N ASP A 215 -4.10 9.52 9.00
CA ASP A 215 -5.42 9.17 9.49
C ASP A 215 -5.29 8.26 10.72
N HIS A 216 -5.63 8.80 11.89
CA HIS A 216 -5.52 8.09 13.17
C HIS A 216 -6.41 6.85 13.23
N GLU A 217 -7.64 6.93 12.74
CA GLU A 217 -8.57 5.79 12.73
C GLU A 217 -8.08 4.69 11.80
N PHE A 218 -7.53 5.07 10.65
CA PHE A 218 -6.92 4.14 9.70
C PHE A 218 -5.72 3.41 10.32
N VAL A 219 -4.83 4.12 11.00
CA VAL A 219 -3.70 3.50 11.71
C VAL A 219 -4.19 2.57 12.81
N GLN A 220 -5.12 3.03 13.66
CA GLN A 220 -5.61 2.27 14.81
C GLN A 220 -6.32 0.97 14.42
N THR A 221 -7.09 0.99 13.35
CA THR A 221 -7.87 -0.18 12.93
C THR A 221 -7.06 -1.24 12.20
N ILE A 222 -5.97 -0.84 11.51
CA ILE A 222 -5.16 -1.76 10.71
C ILE A 222 -3.95 -2.27 11.48
N ALA A 223 -3.23 -1.38 12.18
CA ALA A 223 -1.93 -1.71 12.77
C ALA A 223 -2.05 -2.65 13.97
N ASN A 224 -1.23 -3.68 13.98
CA ASN A 224 -0.98 -4.52 15.15
C ASN A 224 0.42 -4.30 15.74
N ARG A 225 1.21 -3.41 15.14
CA ARG A 225 2.55 -3.03 15.58
C ARG A 225 2.87 -1.62 15.12
N ILE A 226 3.48 -0.82 15.98
CA ILE A 226 3.83 0.57 15.71
C ILE A 226 5.34 0.73 15.71
N MET A 227 5.87 1.34 14.66
CA MET A 227 7.27 1.76 14.57
C MET A 227 7.34 3.27 14.47
N VAL A 228 7.97 3.87 15.48
CA VAL A 228 8.12 5.34 15.56
C VAL A 228 9.44 5.72 14.93
N LEU A 229 9.40 6.59 13.92
CA LEU A 229 10.57 7.11 13.23
C LEU A 229 10.71 8.60 13.53
N GLU A 230 11.65 8.93 14.41
CA GLU A 230 11.92 10.29 14.88
C GLU A 230 13.42 10.56 14.89
N ASP A 231 13.83 11.73 14.43
CA ASP A 231 15.24 12.16 14.35
C ASP A 231 16.15 11.10 13.67
N GLY A 232 15.62 10.47 12.64
CA GLY A 232 16.30 9.41 11.90
C GLY A 232 16.39 8.06 12.61
N LYS A 233 15.93 7.93 13.84
CA LYS A 233 15.97 6.71 14.65
C LYS A 233 14.63 6.02 14.68
N LEU A 234 14.66 4.70 14.62
CA LEU A 234 13.45 3.88 14.70
C LEU A 234 13.32 3.25 16.08
N THR A 235 12.13 3.41 16.67
CA THR A 235 11.75 2.75 17.91
C THR A 235 10.59 1.80 17.62
N ASP A 236 10.77 0.52 17.92
CA ASP A 236 9.74 -0.51 17.82
C ASP A 236 8.92 -0.51 19.11
N ARG A 237 7.65 -0.17 19.01
CA ARG A 237 6.74 -0.14 20.16
C ARG A 237 5.75 -1.29 20.06
N LEU A 238 5.80 -2.16 21.07
CA LEU A 238 4.77 -3.16 21.31
C LEU A 238 3.55 -2.46 21.92
N GLY A 239 2.39 -2.62 21.30
CA GLY A 239 1.15 -2.03 21.77
C GLY A 239 0.29 -1.48 20.64
N THR A 240 -0.85 -0.93 21.02
CA THR A 240 -1.79 -0.31 20.08
C THR A 240 -1.37 1.13 19.75
N TYR A 241 -1.98 1.68 18.72
CA TYR A 241 -1.78 3.10 18.39
C TYR A 241 -2.30 4.02 19.51
N GLU A 242 -3.36 3.62 20.21
CA GLU A 242 -3.86 4.35 21.39
C GLU A 242 -2.81 4.44 22.51
N ASP A 243 -2.10 3.32 22.79
CA ASP A 243 -1.02 3.29 23.77
C ASP A 243 0.12 4.26 23.39
N TYR A 244 0.43 4.33 22.10
CA TYR A 244 1.42 5.29 21.58
C TYR A 244 0.97 6.73 21.80
N ILE A 245 -0.24 7.10 21.41
CA ILE A 245 -0.79 8.47 21.57
C ILE A 245 -0.86 8.85 23.05
N ALA A 246 -1.33 7.95 23.93
CA ALA A 246 -1.36 8.20 25.36
C ALA A 246 0.04 8.45 25.95
N SER A 247 1.05 7.74 25.44
CA SER A 247 2.45 7.95 25.87
C SER A 247 3.01 9.31 25.44
N MET A 248 2.60 9.80 24.26
CA MET A 248 3.01 11.12 23.76
C MET A 248 2.37 12.25 24.58
N ALA A 249 1.09 12.13 24.93
CA ALA A 249 0.39 13.10 25.79
C ALA A 249 1.05 13.23 27.17
N ASN A 250 1.43 12.11 27.77
CA ASN A 250 2.11 12.10 29.08
C ASN A 250 3.56 12.61 29.04
N ALA A 251 4.21 12.62 27.87
CA ALA A 251 5.57 13.14 27.73
C ALA A 251 5.60 14.67 27.48
N ALA A 252 4.43 15.25 27.15
CA ALA A 252 4.27 16.69 26.91
C ALA A 252 3.86 17.50 28.16
N GLU A 253 3.55 16.81 29.28
CA GLU A 253 3.32 17.39 30.63
C GLU A 253 4.64 17.40 31.45
#